data_3431880dcd29798b4ed64bdf7c3fcc55
#
_entry.id   3431880dcd29798b4ed64bdf7c3fcc55
#
_cell.length_a   1.000
_cell.length_b   1.000
_cell.length_c   1.000
_cell.angle_alpha   90.00
_cell.angle_beta   90.00
_cell.angle_gamma   90.00
#
_symmetry.space_group_name_H-M   'P 1'
#
loop_
_entity.id
_entity.type
_entity.pdbx_description
1 polymer ?
#
loop_
_entity_poly.entity_id
_entity_poly.type
_entity_poly.pdbx_seq_one_letter_code
_entity_poly.pdbx_strand_id
1 'polypeptide(L)'
;MNLRQLSEHVFQCEFELDVPLRVPVHTWFIKDGDDVYIVDTGIERFADAQIRAALAIGNPKAILLTHGHSDHIGGASKWLERFDLPIYAHQKELIYINGEAPYPNKNEAENTGVAHIVQPLTEQTLAHLPLQYDLTPGHSPGHVVYDHKIDCTLLTGDLFITSKEDLHPPIRRFSVDINENIDSGSIIDQIKPTLICSSHGKEILYNEELYKNYVVRYRD
;
A
#
# COMPACT_ATOMS: atom_id res chain seq x y z
N MET A 1 7.28 16.54 -1.88
CA MET A 1 7.68 15.12 -1.72
C MET A 1 8.93 15.06 -0.87
N ASN A 2 8.91 14.18 0.11
CA ASN A 2 10.07 13.87 0.95
C ASN A 2 10.41 12.38 0.76
N LEU A 3 11.69 12.06 0.47
CA LEU A 3 12.18 10.69 0.39
C LEU A 3 12.99 10.40 1.66
N ARG A 4 12.63 9.32 2.35
CA ARG A 4 13.29 8.90 3.59
C ARG A 4 13.60 7.42 3.57
N GLN A 5 14.81 7.04 3.96
CA GLN A 5 15.15 5.65 4.20
C GLN A 5 14.62 5.24 5.58
N LEU A 6 13.81 4.19 5.63
CA LEU A 6 13.20 3.65 6.86
C LEU A 6 14.06 2.54 7.46
N SER A 7 14.64 1.70 6.59
CA SER A 7 15.50 0.58 6.95
C SER A 7 16.54 0.35 5.86
N GLU A 8 17.31 -0.72 5.92
CA GLU A 8 18.38 -0.96 4.93
C GLU A 8 17.85 -1.01 3.49
N HIS A 9 16.69 -1.65 3.27
CA HIS A 9 16.14 -1.87 1.93
C HIS A 9 14.84 -1.09 1.67
N VAL A 10 14.18 -0.51 2.69
CA VAL A 10 12.88 0.15 2.55
C VAL A 10 13.03 1.66 2.60
N PHE A 11 12.51 2.32 1.56
CA PHE A 11 12.45 3.79 1.44
C PHE A 11 11.01 4.23 1.33
N GLN A 12 10.66 5.35 1.94
CA GLN A 12 9.32 5.94 1.91
C GLN A 12 9.33 7.26 1.14
N CYS A 13 8.37 7.41 0.24
CA CYS A 13 8.00 8.69 -0.35
C CYS A 13 6.79 9.24 0.37
N GLU A 14 6.92 10.43 0.93
CA GLU A 14 5.82 11.16 1.55
C GLU A 14 5.33 12.27 0.64
N PHE A 15 4.04 12.33 0.42
CA PHE A 15 3.32 13.39 -0.29
C PHE A 15 2.24 13.96 0.63
N GLU A 16 1.83 15.18 0.40
CA GLU A 16 0.67 15.78 1.08
C GLU A 16 -0.45 16.01 0.07
N LEU A 17 -1.65 15.49 0.38
CA LEU A 17 -2.87 15.85 -0.33
C LEU A 17 -3.41 17.15 0.28
N ASP A 18 -3.57 18.17 -0.59
CA ASP A 18 -4.22 19.44 -0.25
C ASP A 18 -5.76 19.27 -0.39
N VAL A 19 -6.31 18.48 0.50
CA VAL A 19 -7.76 18.42 0.76
C VAL A 19 -8.02 19.25 2.03
N PRO A 20 -9.28 19.53 2.46
CA PRO A 20 -9.57 20.45 3.57
C PRO A 20 -8.75 20.21 4.85
N LEU A 21 -8.24 19.00 5.03
CA LEU A 21 -7.22 18.64 6.01
C LEU A 21 -6.03 18.05 5.25
N ARG A 22 -4.82 18.47 5.55
CA ARG A 22 -3.62 17.86 4.98
C ARG A 22 -3.53 16.40 5.39
N VAL A 23 -3.61 15.51 4.40
CA VAL A 23 -3.51 14.06 4.60
C VAL A 23 -2.21 13.59 3.97
N PRO A 24 -1.28 13.01 4.74
CA PRO A 24 -0.09 12.38 4.16
C PRO A 24 -0.52 11.17 3.34
N VAL A 25 0.16 10.96 2.22
CA VAL A 25 0.10 9.73 1.43
C VAL A 25 1.52 9.20 1.32
N HIS A 26 1.73 7.99 1.77
CA HIS A 26 3.00 7.29 1.68
C HIS A 26 2.95 6.21 0.61
N THR A 27 4.02 6.14 -0.14
CA THR A 27 4.34 5.04 -1.04
C THR A 27 5.76 4.58 -0.74
N TRP A 28 6.14 3.39 -1.16
CA TRP A 28 7.45 2.87 -0.75
C TRP A 28 8.24 2.34 -1.93
N PHE A 29 9.55 2.28 -1.74
CA PHE A 29 10.47 1.58 -2.61
C PHE A 29 11.16 0.49 -1.82
N ILE A 30 11.21 -0.70 -2.40
CA ILE A 30 12.00 -1.82 -1.90
C ILE A 30 13.24 -1.92 -2.80
N LYS A 31 14.41 -1.75 -2.21
CA LYS A 31 15.68 -1.87 -2.91
C LYS A 31 16.23 -3.30 -2.79
N ASP A 32 16.56 -3.92 -3.93
CA ASP A 32 17.22 -5.21 -3.99
C ASP A 32 18.42 -5.11 -4.94
N GLY A 33 19.63 -5.01 -4.39
CA GLY A 33 20.82 -4.69 -5.18
C GLY A 33 20.70 -3.33 -5.89
N ASP A 34 20.76 -3.34 -7.22
CA ASP A 34 20.57 -2.16 -8.08
C ASP A 34 19.10 -1.96 -8.50
N ASP A 35 18.22 -2.87 -8.17
CA ASP A 35 16.83 -2.90 -8.57
C ASP A 35 15.91 -2.25 -7.51
N VAL A 36 14.81 -1.65 -7.98
CA VAL A 36 13.82 -0.98 -7.11
C VAL A 36 12.41 -1.44 -7.49
N TYR A 37 11.69 -1.91 -6.49
CA TYR A 37 10.28 -2.27 -6.58
C TYR A 37 9.44 -1.18 -5.93
N ILE A 38 8.40 -0.74 -6.63
CA ILE A 38 7.54 0.38 -6.21
C ILE A 38 6.31 -0.19 -5.54
N VAL A 39 6.09 0.12 -4.26
CA VAL A 39 4.86 -0.23 -3.55
C VAL A 39 3.97 1.00 -3.52
N ASP A 40 2.88 0.93 -4.26
CA ASP A 40 1.94 1.99 -4.59
C ASP A 40 2.57 3.19 -5.34
N THR A 41 1.75 3.88 -6.11
CA THR A 41 2.19 4.98 -6.99
C THR A 41 1.65 6.34 -6.57
N GLY A 42 0.81 6.38 -5.52
CA GLY A 42 0.15 7.61 -5.12
C GLY A 42 -0.82 8.12 -6.19
N ILE A 43 -1.05 9.43 -6.21
CA ILE A 43 -1.86 10.09 -7.24
C ILE A 43 -0.99 10.58 -8.40
N GLU A 44 -1.60 10.76 -9.57
CA GLU A 44 -0.93 11.11 -10.83
C GLU A 44 0.02 12.31 -10.70
N ARG A 45 -0.41 13.39 -10.04
CA ARG A 45 0.40 14.63 -9.93
C ARG A 45 1.75 14.44 -9.21
N PHE A 46 1.92 13.37 -8.44
CA PHE A 46 3.17 13.07 -7.72
C PHE A 46 4.09 12.11 -8.46
N ALA A 47 3.60 11.45 -9.51
CA ALA A 47 4.31 10.39 -10.22
C ALA A 47 5.70 10.83 -10.72
N ASP A 48 5.83 12.01 -11.32
CA ASP A 48 7.13 12.52 -11.80
C ASP A 48 8.16 12.69 -10.68
N ALA A 49 7.71 13.09 -9.50
CA ALA A 49 8.60 13.24 -8.36
C ALA A 49 8.97 11.88 -7.77
N GLN A 50 8.03 10.94 -7.73
CA GLN A 50 8.26 9.56 -7.30
C GLN A 50 9.24 8.84 -8.26
N ILE A 51 9.07 8.99 -9.58
CA ILE A 51 9.98 8.43 -10.59
C ILE A 51 11.41 8.95 -10.40
N ARG A 52 11.59 10.26 -10.22
CA ARG A 52 12.94 10.82 -9.94
C ARG A 52 13.56 10.24 -8.67
N ALA A 53 12.76 10.03 -7.63
CA ALA A 53 13.22 9.46 -6.37
C ALA A 53 13.63 7.99 -6.54
N ALA A 54 12.85 7.18 -7.26
CA ALA A 54 13.19 5.79 -7.53
C ALA A 54 14.51 5.67 -8.33
N LEU A 55 14.68 6.49 -9.37
CA LEU A 55 15.90 6.52 -10.18
C LEU A 55 17.15 6.96 -9.41
N ALA A 56 16.99 7.71 -8.32
CA ALA A 56 18.10 8.06 -7.43
C ALA A 56 18.52 6.89 -6.52
N ILE A 57 17.65 5.86 -6.35
CA ILE A 57 17.88 4.69 -5.52
C ILE A 57 18.38 3.52 -6.37
N GLY A 58 17.83 3.32 -7.57
CA GLY A 58 18.17 2.21 -8.46
C GLY A 58 17.28 2.14 -9.70
N ASN A 59 17.19 0.95 -10.29
CA ASN A 59 16.47 0.70 -11.54
C ASN A 59 15.05 0.18 -11.26
N PRO A 60 13.97 0.89 -11.64
CA PRO A 60 12.59 0.41 -11.47
C PRO A 60 12.36 -0.93 -12.18
N LYS A 61 11.72 -1.90 -11.49
CA LYS A 61 11.47 -3.26 -12.01
C LYS A 61 10.02 -3.66 -12.06
N ALA A 62 9.24 -3.29 -11.06
CA ALA A 62 7.82 -3.60 -10.99
C ALA A 62 7.09 -2.63 -10.06
N ILE A 63 5.79 -2.53 -10.26
CA ILE A 63 4.87 -1.85 -9.36
C ILE A 63 4.04 -2.92 -8.64
N LEU A 64 4.00 -2.85 -7.33
CA LEU A 64 3.27 -3.73 -6.43
C LEU A 64 2.19 -2.88 -5.75
N LEU A 65 0.92 -3.17 -5.99
CA LEU A 65 -0.18 -2.40 -5.41
C LEU A 65 -0.68 -3.06 -4.13
N THR A 66 -0.91 -2.27 -3.10
CA THR A 66 -1.64 -2.72 -1.90
C THR A 66 -3.11 -2.93 -2.25
N HIS A 67 -3.70 -2.01 -3.02
CA HIS A 67 -5.07 -2.07 -3.54
C HIS A 67 -5.26 -1.05 -4.69
N GLY A 68 -6.48 -0.96 -5.23
CA GLY A 68 -6.75 -0.19 -6.45
C GLY A 68 -7.38 1.18 -6.24
N HIS A 69 -7.39 1.79 -5.05
CA HIS A 69 -7.91 3.14 -4.87
C HIS A 69 -7.01 4.20 -5.52
N SER A 70 -7.59 5.32 -5.90
CA SER A 70 -6.94 6.34 -6.74
C SER A 70 -5.69 6.99 -6.13
N ASP A 71 -5.57 7.02 -4.83
CA ASP A 71 -4.40 7.53 -4.11
C ASP A 71 -3.28 6.48 -3.93
N HIS A 72 -3.48 5.26 -4.44
CA HIS A 72 -2.50 4.18 -4.50
C HIS A 72 -2.10 3.84 -5.94
N ILE A 73 -3.06 3.73 -6.86
CA ILE A 73 -2.83 3.35 -8.26
C ILE A 73 -2.73 4.54 -9.21
N GLY A 74 -3.15 5.74 -8.78
CA GLY A 74 -3.35 6.88 -9.69
C GLY A 74 -2.12 7.37 -10.43
N GLY A 75 -0.91 7.12 -9.93
CA GLY A 75 0.34 7.44 -10.63
C GLY A 75 0.78 6.38 -11.64
N ALA A 76 0.18 5.19 -11.66
CA ALA A 76 0.68 4.03 -12.41
C ALA A 76 0.78 4.28 -13.92
N SER A 77 -0.19 4.97 -14.54
CA SER A 77 -0.15 5.30 -15.96
C SER A 77 1.08 6.15 -16.33
N LYS A 78 1.49 7.09 -15.46
CA LYS A 78 2.69 7.92 -15.68
C LYS A 78 3.99 7.12 -15.59
N TRP A 79 4.02 6.08 -14.76
CA TRP A 79 5.13 5.14 -14.74
C TRP A 79 5.24 4.40 -16.07
N LEU A 80 4.12 3.91 -16.63
CA LEU A 80 4.09 3.18 -17.91
C LEU A 80 4.40 4.05 -19.12
N GLU A 81 4.19 5.37 -19.05
CA GLU A 81 4.64 6.30 -20.10
C GLU A 81 6.18 6.32 -20.26
N ARG A 82 6.93 5.93 -19.21
CA ARG A 82 8.39 6.03 -19.18
C ARG A 82 9.12 4.69 -19.10
N PHE A 83 8.44 3.67 -18.60
CA PHE A 83 9.04 2.35 -18.36
C PHE A 83 8.09 1.24 -18.77
N ASP A 84 8.62 0.19 -19.33
CA ASP A 84 7.90 -1.06 -19.53
C ASP A 84 8.00 -1.90 -18.25
N LEU A 85 7.10 -1.62 -17.30
CA LEU A 85 7.09 -2.27 -15.99
C LEU A 85 5.82 -3.12 -15.82
N PRO A 86 5.93 -4.34 -15.31
CA PRO A 86 4.77 -5.07 -14.83
C PRO A 86 4.18 -4.38 -13.60
N ILE A 87 2.84 -4.41 -13.52
CA ILE A 87 2.07 -3.94 -12.36
C ILE A 87 1.32 -5.15 -11.80
N TYR A 88 1.39 -5.33 -10.49
CA TYR A 88 0.75 -6.45 -9.81
C TYR A 88 -0.20 -5.96 -8.72
N ALA A 89 -1.37 -6.59 -8.64
CA ALA A 89 -2.33 -6.44 -7.56
C ALA A 89 -2.95 -7.80 -7.22
N HIS A 90 -3.50 -7.94 -6.02
CA HIS A 90 -4.21 -9.15 -5.66
C HIS A 90 -5.38 -9.43 -6.62
N GLN A 91 -5.62 -10.69 -6.97
CA GLN A 91 -6.62 -11.08 -7.98
C GLN A 91 -8.02 -10.50 -7.71
N LYS A 92 -8.42 -10.35 -6.44
CA LYS A 92 -9.71 -9.77 -6.06
C LYS A 92 -9.85 -8.28 -6.37
N GLU A 93 -8.74 -7.56 -6.62
CA GLU A 93 -8.76 -6.16 -7.02
C GLU A 93 -9.00 -5.95 -8.52
N LEU A 94 -8.64 -6.94 -9.36
CA LEU A 94 -8.57 -6.76 -10.80
C LEU A 94 -9.89 -6.36 -11.43
N ILE A 95 -11.03 -6.89 -10.98
CA ILE A 95 -12.36 -6.54 -11.48
C ILE A 95 -12.67 -5.04 -11.28
N TYR A 96 -12.20 -4.46 -10.18
CA TYR A 96 -12.38 -3.05 -9.85
C TYR A 96 -11.37 -2.17 -10.60
N ILE A 97 -10.11 -2.58 -10.63
CA ILE A 97 -9.04 -1.89 -11.36
C ILE A 97 -9.34 -1.83 -12.86
N ASN A 98 -9.93 -2.88 -13.42
CA ASN A 98 -10.33 -2.93 -14.82
C ASN A 98 -11.58 -2.11 -15.14
N GLY A 99 -12.27 -1.58 -14.13
CA GLY A 99 -13.53 -0.88 -14.32
C GLY A 99 -14.71 -1.78 -14.72
N GLU A 100 -14.60 -3.08 -14.53
CA GLU A 100 -15.65 -4.07 -14.84
C GLU A 100 -16.78 -4.04 -13.80
N ALA A 101 -16.46 -3.61 -12.57
CA ALA A 101 -17.43 -3.39 -11.50
C ALA A 101 -16.96 -2.22 -10.60
N PRO A 102 -17.89 -1.49 -9.96
CA PRO A 102 -17.54 -0.55 -8.89
C PRO A 102 -17.13 -1.33 -7.64
N TYR A 103 -16.30 -0.72 -6.77
CA TYR A 103 -16.12 -1.23 -5.41
C TYR A 103 -17.48 -1.35 -4.70
N PRO A 104 -17.68 -2.32 -3.80
CA PRO A 104 -18.99 -2.56 -3.16
C PRO A 104 -19.59 -1.36 -2.43
N ASN A 105 -18.75 -0.40 -2.00
CA ASN A 105 -19.16 0.85 -1.35
C ASN A 105 -19.29 2.04 -2.31
N LYS A 106 -19.19 1.83 -3.63
CA LYS A 106 -19.28 2.86 -4.68
C LYS A 106 -20.42 2.54 -5.67
N ASN A 107 -20.95 3.57 -6.30
CA ASN A 107 -22.01 3.43 -7.30
C ASN A 107 -21.48 3.31 -8.74
N GLU A 108 -20.26 3.75 -8.99
CA GLU A 108 -19.66 3.80 -10.32
C GLU A 108 -18.24 3.20 -10.28
N ALA A 109 -17.87 2.52 -11.36
CA ALA A 109 -16.52 2.01 -11.56
C ALA A 109 -15.55 3.17 -11.81
N GLU A 110 -14.35 3.03 -11.28
CA GLU A 110 -13.29 4.03 -11.46
C GLU A 110 -12.45 3.73 -12.70
N ASN A 111 -12.01 4.79 -13.38
CA ASN A 111 -11.00 4.67 -14.43
C ASN A 111 -9.62 4.82 -13.80
N THR A 112 -8.87 3.74 -13.72
CA THR A 112 -7.52 3.72 -13.13
C THR A 112 -6.41 4.13 -14.12
N GLY A 113 -6.73 4.22 -15.42
CA GLY A 113 -5.76 4.46 -16.48
C GLY A 113 -4.88 3.25 -16.83
N VAL A 114 -5.02 2.12 -16.13
CA VAL A 114 -4.22 0.90 -16.33
C VAL A 114 -5.10 -0.37 -16.38
N ALA A 115 -6.36 -0.21 -16.80
CA ALA A 115 -7.30 -1.31 -16.97
C ALA A 115 -6.71 -2.40 -17.90
N HIS A 116 -6.87 -3.66 -17.53
CA HIS A 116 -6.38 -4.86 -18.25
C HIS A 116 -4.85 -4.95 -18.42
N ILE A 117 -4.07 -4.06 -17.78
CA ILE A 117 -2.60 -4.11 -17.76
C ILE A 117 -2.11 -4.78 -16.48
N VAL A 118 -2.82 -4.55 -15.38
CA VAL A 118 -2.44 -5.08 -14.05
C VAL A 118 -2.59 -6.60 -14.02
N GLN A 119 -1.54 -7.27 -13.57
CA GLN A 119 -1.45 -8.72 -13.48
C GLN A 119 -1.77 -9.21 -12.06
N PRO A 120 -2.23 -10.46 -11.89
CA PRO A 120 -2.45 -11.01 -10.56
C PRO A 120 -1.13 -11.16 -9.79
N LEU A 121 -1.09 -10.63 -8.57
CA LEU A 121 -0.02 -10.85 -7.62
C LEU A 121 -0.07 -12.30 -7.12
N THR A 122 1.06 -12.98 -7.15
CA THR A 122 1.21 -14.36 -6.68
C THR A 122 2.49 -14.49 -5.85
N GLU A 123 2.63 -15.55 -5.07
CA GLU A 123 3.88 -15.87 -4.36
C GLU A 123 5.07 -15.97 -5.32
N GLN A 124 4.86 -16.52 -6.53
CA GLN A 124 5.89 -16.62 -7.56
C GLN A 124 6.39 -15.25 -8.02
N THR A 125 5.52 -14.23 -8.03
CA THR A 125 5.90 -12.85 -8.37
C THR A 125 6.98 -12.29 -7.45
N LEU A 126 6.92 -12.65 -6.17
CA LEU A 126 7.84 -12.16 -5.13
C LEU A 126 8.91 -13.17 -4.72
N ALA A 127 8.94 -14.37 -5.32
CA ALA A 127 9.80 -15.48 -4.87
C ALA A 127 11.31 -15.15 -4.85
N HIS A 128 11.75 -14.14 -5.58
CA HIS A 128 13.15 -13.70 -5.64
C HIS A 128 13.47 -12.56 -4.66
N LEU A 129 12.46 -12.03 -3.96
CA LEU A 129 12.59 -10.92 -3.02
C LEU A 129 12.39 -11.40 -1.58
N PRO A 130 13.03 -10.76 -0.60
CA PRO A 130 12.72 -10.96 0.81
C PRO A 130 11.39 -10.28 1.21
N LEU A 131 10.39 -10.37 0.34
CA LEU A 131 9.10 -9.71 0.45
C LEU A 131 7.99 -10.75 0.35
N GLN A 132 7.05 -10.72 1.27
CA GLN A 132 5.83 -11.51 1.25
C GLN A 132 4.62 -10.59 1.27
N TYR A 133 3.46 -11.08 0.82
CA TYR A 133 2.21 -10.37 0.96
C TYR A 133 1.19 -11.24 1.68
N ASP A 134 0.30 -10.60 2.42
CA ASP A 134 -0.84 -11.21 3.06
C ASP A 134 -2.12 -10.49 2.67
N LEU A 135 -3.18 -11.25 2.36
CA LEU A 135 -4.49 -10.70 2.05
C LEU A 135 -5.15 -10.18 3.34
N THR A 136 -5.50 -8.91 3.35
CA THR A 136 -6.11 -8.20 4.49
C THR A 136 -7.36 -7.43 4.03
N PRO A 137 -8.45 -8.16 3.69
CA PRO A 137 -9.66 -7.56 3.13
C PRO A 137 -10.38 -6.68 4.16
N GLY A 138 -11.32 -5.87 3.66
CA GLY A 138 -12.19 -5.00 4.45
C GLY A 138 -12.11 -3.54 4.01
N HIS A 139 -10.92 -2.94 3.88
CA HIS A 139 -10.78 -1.65 3.21
C HIS A 139 -11.15 -1.77 1.73
N SER A 140 -10.54 -2.69 1.04
CA SER A 140 -10.99 -3.20 -0.25
C SER A 140 -10.99 -4.73 -0.26
N PRO A 141 -11.68 -5.40 -1.22
CA PRO A 141 -11.81 -6.86 -1.22
C PRO A 141 -10.50 -7.62 -1.43
N GLY A 142 -9.54 -7.01 -2.10
CA GLY A 142 -8.23 -7.60 -2.39
C GLY A 142 -7.07 -6.81 -1.79
N HIS A 143 -7.32 -5.98 -0.79
CA HIS A 143 -6.27 -5.26 -0.08
C HIS A 143 -5.22 -6.22 0.46
N VAL A 144 -3.94 -5.89 0.30
CA VAL A 144 -2.81 -6.66 0.83
C VAL A 144 -1.85 -5.77 1.61
N VAL A 145 -1.14 -6.39 2.53
CA VAL A 145 0.04 -5.83 3.18
C VAL A 145 1.29 -6.48 2.61
N TYR A 146 2.44 -5.79 2.68
CA TYR A 146 3.74 -6.34 2.28
C TYR A 146 4.68 -6.38 3.47
N ASP A 147 5.24 -7.54 3.75
CA ASP A 147 6.20 -7.78 4.84
C ASP A 147 7.61 -7.98 4.27
N HIS A 148 8.51 -7.05 4.54
CA HIS A 148 9.92 -7.16 4.20
C HIS A 148 10.66 -7.94 5.30
N LYS A 149 10.92 -9.23 5.05
CA LYS A 149 11.37 -10.19 6.06
C LYS A 149 12.73 -9.86 6.67
N ILE A 150 13.69 -9.37 5.88
CA ILE A 150 15.04 -9.05 6.40
C ILE A 150 14.98 -7.82 7.31
N ASP A 151 14.26 -6.78 6.90
CA ASP A 151 14.16 -5.52 7.66
C ASP A 151 13.07 -5.56 8.73
N CYS A 152 12.29 -6.64 8.80
CA CYS A 152 11.13 -6.78 9.70
C CYS A 152 10.21 -5.55 9.62
N THR A 153 9.95 -5.06 8.40
CA THR A 153 9.17 -3.86 8.13
C THR A 153 7.89 -4.24 7.39
N LEU A 154 6.74 -3.87 7.96
CA LEU A 154 5.42 -4.14 7.41
C LEU A 154 4.84 -2.88 6.77
N LEU A 155 4.58 -2.93 5.46
CA LEU A 155 3.89 -1.91 4.69
C LEU A 155 2.41 -2.25 4.67
N THR A 156 1.60 -1.49 5.39
CA THR A 156 0.22 -1.88 5.67
C THR A 156 -0.81 -1.30 4.72
N GLY A 157 -0.41 -0.46 3.75
CA GLY A 157 -1.39 0.22 2.92
C GLY A 157 -2.42 0.95 3.79
N ASP A 158 -3.68 0.72 3.49
CA ASP A 158 -4.84 1.27 4.21
C ASP A 158 -5.48 0.29 5.20
N LEU A 159 -4.75 -0.72 5.66
CA LEU A 159 -5.21 -1.56 6.75
C LEU A 159 -5.40 -0.74 8.03
N PHE A 160 -4.51 0.23 8.26
CA PHE A 160 -4.54 1.15 9.38
C PHE A 160 -4.27 2.59 8.96
N ILE A 161 -4.77 3.54 9.74
CA ILE A 161 -4.22 4.89 9.88
C ILE A 161 -3.44 4.89 11.18
N THR A 162 -2.19 5.37 11.15
CA THR A 162 -1.34 5.41 12.34
C THR A 162 -1.20 6.84 12.86
N SER A 163 -1.31 7.04 14.15
CA SER A 163 -1.05 8.33 14.78
C SER A 163 -0.38 8.16 16.14
N LYS A 164 0.71 8.89 16.37
CA LYS A 164 1.54 8.75 17.58
C LYS A 164 2.04 7.30 17.70
N GLU A 165 1.48 6.53 18.63
CA GLU A 165 1.82 5.12 18.90
C GLU A 165 0.57 4.23 18.80
N ASP A 166 -0.52 4.72 18.19
CA ASP A 166 -1.82 4.07 18.11
C ASP A 166 -2.20 3.68 16.67
N LEU A 167 -2.98 2.59 16.55
CA LEU A 167 -3.67 2.19 15.33
C LEU A 167 -5.10 2.75 15.32
N HIS A 168 -5.54 3.20 14.14
CA HIS A 168 -6.90 3.63 13.87
C HIS A 168 -7.41 2.93 12.61
N PRO A 169 -8.71 2.65 12.50
CA PRO A 169 -9.26 2.11 11.26
C PRO A 169 -9.21 3.15 10.14
N PRO A 170 -9.19 2.71 8.88
CA PRO A 170 -9.36 3.59 7.75
C PRO A 170 -10.73 4.27 7.79
N ILE A 171 -10.90 5.32 6.98
CA ILE A 171 -12.14 6.08 6.96
C ILE A 171 -13.29 5.18 6.46
N ARG A 172 -14.32 4.97 7.27
CA ARG A 172 -15.44 4.06 7.02
C ARG A 172 -16.09 4.26 5.64
N ARG A 173 -16.29 5.49 5.19
CA ARG A 173 -16.93 5.78 3.88
C ARG A 173 -16.08 5.31 2.69
N PHE A 174 -14.79 5.10 2.86
CA PHE A 174 -13.86 4.61 1.82
C PHE A 174 -13.57 3.12 1.96
N SER A 175 -14.12 2.47 2.97
CA SER A 175 -13.92 1.05 3.24
C SER A 175 -15.17 0.25 2.91
N VAL A 176 -14.99 -0.95 2.40
CA VAL A 176 -16.08 -1.87 2.03
C VAL A 176 -16.73 -2.46 3.28
N ASP A 177 -15.93 -3.00 4.18
CA ASP A 177 -16.34 -3.56 5.47
C ASP A 177 -15.31 -3.23 6.55
N ILE A 178 -15.67 -2.32 7.45
CA ILE A 178 -14.74 -1.87 8.50
C ILE A 178 -14.50 -2.94 9.54
N ASN A 179 -15.45 -3.83 9.80
CA ASN A 179 -15.29 -4.91 10.77
C ASN A 179 -14.37 -6.00 10.21
N GLU A 180 -14.52 -6.36 8.93
CA GLU A 180 -13.58 -7.25 8.24
C GLU A 180 -12.15 -6.65 8.21
N ASN A 181 -12.04 -5.33 7.99
CA ASN A 181 -10.75 -4.62 8.03
C ASN A 181 -10.11 -4.70 9.43
N ILE A 182 -10.90 -4.49 10.50
CA ILE A 182 -10.41 -4.59 11.88
C ILE A 182 -9.92 -6.02 12.15
N ASP A 183 -10.69 -7.04 11.75
CA ASP A 183 -10.32 -8.45 11.94
C ASP A 183 -9.03 -8.81 11.16
N SER A 184 -8.88 -8.28 9.95
CA SER A 184 -7.67 -8.41 9.13
C SER A 184 -6.43 -7.82 9.81
N GLY A 185 -6.61 -6.84 10.68
CA GLY A 185 -5.54 -6.24 11.48
C GLY A 185 -4.80 -7.22 12.38
N SER A 186 -5.38 -8.40 12.68
CA SER A 186 -4.71 -9.48 13.44
C SER A 186 -3.41 -9.97 12.82
N ILE A 187 -3.17 -9.66 11.56
CA ILE A 187 -1.95 -10.04 10.84
C ILE A 187 -0.68 -9.50 11.51
N ILE A 188 -0.74 -8.32 12.18
CA ILE A 188 0.43 -7.77 12.85
C ILE A 188 0.93 -8.64 14.02
N ASP A 189 0.02 -9.35 14.70
CA ASP A 189 0.37 -10.28 15.79
C ASP A 189 0.93 -11.61 15.27
N GLN A 190 0.64 -11.96 14.01
CA GLN A 190 1.19 -13.12 13.34
C GLN A 190 2.60 -12.83 12.81
N ILE A 191 2.80 -11.67 12.16
CA ILE A 191 4.07 -11.26 11.56
C ILE A 191 5.05 -10.77 12.63
N LYS A 192 4.58 -9.98 13.61
CA LYS A 192 5.38 -9.31 14.65
C LYS A 192 6.52 -8.48 14.05
N PRO A 193 6.22 -7.51 13.17
CA PRO A 193 7.25 -6.69 12.54
C PRO A 193 7.94 -5.80 13.58
N THR A 194 9.11 -5.30 13.28
CA THR A 194 9.72 -4.23 14.09
C THR A 194 9.06 -2.89 13.83
N LEU A 195 8.77 -2.62 12.55
CA LEU A 195 8.23 -1.34 12.09
C LEU A 195 6.94 -1.56 11.30
N ILE A 196 5.92 -0.78 11.60
CA ILE A 196 4.63 -0.73 10.89
C ILE A 196 4.55 0.61 10.15
N CYS A 197 4.35 0.57 8.83
CA CYS A 197 4.29 1.72 7.94
C CYS A 197 2.94 1.75 7.23
N SER A 198 2.11 2.75 7.51
CA SER A 198 0.79 2.93 6.90
C SER A 198 0.84 4.00 5.81
N SER A 199 -0.08 3.93 4.83
CA SER A 199 -0.20 4.94 3.78
C SER A 199 -0.63 6.30 4.33
N HIS A 200 -1.33 6.31 5.46
CA HIS A 200 -1.85 7.52 6.09
C HIS A 200 -1.45 7.58 7.56
N GLY A 201 -0.33 8.21 7.85
CA GLY A 201 0.14 8.38 9.22
C GLY A 201 1.66 8.24 9.36
N LYS A 202 2.15 8.21 10.59
CA LYS A 202 3.58 8.02 10.89
C LYS A 202 3.85 6.55 11.14
N GLU A 203 5.10 6.15 10.92
CA GLU A 203 5.54 4.81 11.29
C GLU A 203 5.46 4.63 12.80
N ILE A 204 5.09 3.42 13.22
CA ILE A 204 5.06 3.04 14.62
C ILE A 204 5.81 1.73 14.83
N LEU A 205 6.34 1.53 16.04
CA LEU A 205 6.94 0.27 16.44
C LEU A 205 5.84 -0.72 16.87
N TYR A 206 5.99 -1.97 16.48
CA TYR A 206 5.10 -3.02 16.96
C TYR A 206 5.28 -3.27 18.46
N ASN A 207 4.20 -3.52 19.14
CA ASN A 207 4.15 -4.13 20.47
C ASN A 207 2.88 -5.01 20.59
N GLU A 208 2.90 -5.97 21.50
CA GLU A 208 1.86 -7.00 21.65
C GLU A 208 0.48 -6.47 22.11
N GLU A 209 0.40 -5.22 22.57
CA GLU A 209 -0.86 -4.60 23.00
C GLU A 209 -1.53 -3.79 21.86
N LEU A 210 -0.82 -3.49 20.76
CA LEU A 210 -1.33 -2.64 19.68
C LEU A 210 -2.65 -3.13 19.09
N TYR A 211 -2.68 -4.38 18.62
CA TYR A 211 -3.88 -4.93 17.99
C TYR A 211 -5.00 -5.15 19.01
N LYS A 212 -4.68 -5.62 20.20
CA LYS A 212 -5.65 -5.79 21.27
C LYS A 212 -6.33 -4.46 21.63
N ASN A 213 -5.55 -3.38 21.82
CA ASN A 213 -6.09 -2.05 22.11
C ASN A 213 -6.93 -1.51 20.94
N TYR A 214 -6.50 -1.76 19.70
CA TYR A 214 -7.22 -1.41 18.51
C TYR A 214 -8.60 -2.09 18.45
N VAL A 215 -8.67 -3.41 18.66
CA VAL A 215 -9.92 -4.17 18.67
C VAL A 215 -10.85 -3.68 19.79
N VAL A 216 -10.35 -3.53 21.03
CA VAL A 216 -11.15 -3.04 22.17
C VAL A 216 -11.75 -1.66 21.88
N ARG A 217 -11.06 -0.81 21.12
CA ARG A 217 -11.50 0.56 20.84
C ARG A 217 -12.48 0.65 19.66
N TYR A 218 -12.36 -0.21 18.66
CA TYR A 218 -13.03 0.00 17.36
C TYR A 218 -13.89 -1.17 16.88
N ARG A 219 -13.74 -2.38 17.44
CA ARG A 219 -14.59 -3.52 17.07
C ARG A 219 -15.94 -3.38 17.76
N ASP A 220 -17.01 -3.30 16.98
CA ASP A 220 -18.41 -3.26 17.45
C ASP A 220 -18.87 -4.65 17.94
#